data_d588451483f251b06b3a963099745395
#
_entry.id   d588451483f251b06b3a963099745395
#
_cell.length_a   1.000
_cell.length_b   1.000
_cell.length_c   1.000
_cell.angle_alpha   90.00
_cell.angle_beta   90.00
_cell.angle_gamma   90.00
#
_symmetry.space_group_name_H-M   'P 1'
#
loop_
_entity.id
_entity.type
_entity.pdbx_description
1 polymer ?
#
loop_
_entity_poly.entity_id
_entity_poly.type
_entity_poly.pdbx_seq_one_letter_code
_entity_poly.pdbx_strand_id
1 'polypeptide(L)'
;MSKSRKPAKKLPNSILPIECSDKSFMEVWKPGRNVLDFPWSFRWSLVGNPGSGKSTIIKNHIIRANPPYEKVIVCHYDAEGTTEFDDCGDVEYIDKIPNPKEINPDKQKMLLIIEDMNLATLPKQDKENLNRLFGYASSHRGVSIAITAQNPTDICVAARRMCNIFTIFKIPDLNGLMMLASRTGYKKEDFVEFFKLCQRRHDNITIDLTDQSPMPLRFNLFNEIKQKEDSDEE
;
A
#
# COMPACT_ATOMS: atom_id res chain seq x y z
N MET A 1 -31.37 12.21 48.54
CA MET A 1 -29.92 12.50 48.47
C MET A 1 -29.36 11.92 47.17
N SER A 2 -29.28 12.74 46.16
CA SER A 2 -28.75 12.34 44.84
C SER A 2 -27.22 12.34 44.89
N LYS A 3 -26.62 11.15 44.71
CA LYS A 3 -25.17 11.04 44.58
C LYS A 3 -24.73 11.59 43.19
N SER A 4 -24.11 12.75 43.16
CA SER A 4 -23.49 13.31 41.99
C SER A 4 -22.43 12.32 41.49
N ARG A 5 -22.63 11.73 40.29
CA ARG A 5 -21.61 10.98 39.56
C ARG A 5 -20.47 11.93 39.21
N LYS A 6 -19.28 11.69 39.74
CA LYS A 6 -18.06 12.37 39.29
C LYS A 6 -17.91 12.12 37.78
N PRO A 7 -17.63 13.15 36.98
CA PRO A 7 -17.38 12.94 35.56
C PRO A 7 -16.18 11.99 35.40
N ALA A 8 -16.37 10.97 34.55
CA ALA A 8 -15.30 10.05 34.21
C ALA A 8 -14.11 10.86 33.65
N LYS A 9 -12.91 10.64 34.18
CA LYS A 9 -11.68 11.21 33.63
C LYS A 9 -11.59 10.75 32.18
N LYS A 10 -11.76 11.67 31.23
CA LYS A 10 -11.48 11.39 29.80
C LYS A 10 -10.02 11.03 29.68
N LEU A 11 -9.72 9.80 29.31
CA LEU A 11 -8.38 9.42 28.88
C LEU A 11 -8.06 10.21 27.61
N PRO A 12 -6.86 10.81 27.50
CA PRO A 12 -6.51 11.65 26.35
C PRO A 12 -6.61 10.96 24.99
N ASN A 13 -6.65 9.64 24.95
CA ASN A 13 -6.75 8.83 23.75
C ASN A 13 -8.04 7.97 23.68
N SER A 14 -9.07 8.28 24.48
CA SER A 14 -10.36 7.58 24.32
C SER A 14 -11.05 8.08 23.06
N ILE A 15 -10.88 7.36 21.99
CA ILE A 15 -11.72 7.50 20.79
C ILE A 15 -13.12 7.07 21.21
N LEU A 16 -14.09 7.98 21.10
CA LEU A 16 -15.50 7.59 21.24
C LEU A 16 -15.77 6.53 20.17
N PRO A 17 -16.45 5.43 20.51
CA PRO A 17 -16.84 4.45 19.49
C PRO A 17 -17.72 5.15 18.46
N ILE A 18 -17.18 5.31 17.26
CA ILE A 18 -17.90 5.85 16.11
C ILE A 18 -18.41 4.63 15.36
N GLU A 19 -19.72 4.55 15.18
CA GLU A 19 -20.29 3.53 14.31
C GLU A 19 -19.87 3.80 12.88
N CYS A 20 -19.24 2.81 12.24
CA CYS A 20 -18.91 2.88 10.83
C CYS A 20 -20.18 2.71 10.01
N SER A 21 -20.49 3.67 9.15
CA SER A 21 -21.67 3.65 8.29
C SER A 21 -21.60 2.57 7.19
N ASP A 22 -20.41 2.11 6.84
CA ASP A 22 -20.20 1.09 5.82
C ASP A 22 -19.15 0.06 6.28
N LYS A 23 -19.63 -0.93 7.02
CA LYS A 23 -18.78 -2.00 7.58
C LYS A 23 -18.16 -2.91 6.50
N SER A 24 -18.65 -2.86 5.26
CA SER A 24 -18.17 -3.74 4.18
C SER A 24 -16.73 -3.43 3.75
N PHE A 25 -16.27 -2.21 3.97
CA PHE A 25 -14.92 -1.79 3.61
C PHE A 25 -13.94 -1.72 4.79
N MET A 26 -14.43 -1.87 6.00
CA MET A 26 -13.61 -1.91 7.21
C MET A 26 -13.23 -3.35 7.55
N GLU A 27 -12.73 -4.08 6.57
CA GLU A 27 -12.20 -5.41 6.85
C GLU A 27 -10.85 -5.30 7.54
N VAL A 28 -10.90 -5.43 8.82
CA VAL A 28 -9.75 -5.74 9.66
C VAL A 28 -9.19 -7.11 9.24
N TRP A 29 -7.93 -7.34 9.47
CA TRP A 29 -7.27 -8.63 9.27
C TRP A 29 -8.14 -9.80 9.75
N LYS A 30 -8.49 -10.71 8.85
CA LYS A 30 -9.27 -11.90 9.18
C LYS A 30 -8.35 -13.06 9.48
N PRO A 31 -8.64 -13.87 10.50
CA PRO A 31 -7.93 -15.12 10.73
C PRO A 31 -7.93 -15.99 9.47
N GLY A 32 -6.79 -16.59 9.14
CA GLY A 32 -6.64 -17.46 7.97
C GLY A 32 -6.30 -16.76 6.65
N ARG A 33 -6.19 -15.43 6.62
CA ARG A 33 -5.62 -14.74 5.47
C ARG A 33 -4.14 -15.08 5.31
N ASN A 34 -3.71 -15.09 4.06
CA ASN A 34 -2.29 -15.21 3.73
C ASN A 34 -1.53 -14.01 4.31
N VAL A 35 -0.32 -14.25 4.81
CA VAL A 35 0.57 -13.19 5.34
C VAL A 35 0.92 -12.11 4.33
N LEU A 36 0.76 -12.37 3.04
CA LEU A 36 0.86 -11.38 1.97
C LEU A 36 -0.45 -10.62 1.74
N ASP A 37 -1.54 -11.11 2.30
CA ASP A 37 -2.84 -10.49 2.10
C ASP A 37 -2.91 -9.23 2.95
N PHE A 38 -2.95 -8.10 2.29
CA PHE A 38 -3.12 -6.82 2.91
C PHE A 38 -4.60 -6.58 3.22
N PRO A 39 -4.95 -5.76 4.22
CA PRO A 39 -6.32 -5.46 4.53
C PRO A 39 -6.99 -4.76 3.35
N TRP A 40 -8.29 -4.98 3.22
CA TRP A 40 -9.05 -4.47 2.10
C TRP A 40 -8.98 -2.95 1.98
N SER A 41 -8.88 -2.55 0.77
CA SER A 41 -8.53 -1.32 0.12
C SER A 41 -7.25 -0.70 0.66
N PHE A 42 -6.14 -1.38 0.42
CA PHE A 42 -4.80 -0.85 0.63
C PHE A 42 -4.37 0.09 -0.52
N ARG A 43 -3.33 0.87 -0.24
CA ARG A 43 -2.62 1.71 -1.21
C ARG A 43 -1.13 1.42 -1.07
N TRP A 44 -0.62 0.70 -2.04
CA TRP A 44 0.71 0.09 -2.03
C TRP A 44 1.65 0.78 -2.99
N SER A 45 2.80 1.21 -2.52
CA SER A 45 3.89 1.75 -3.33
C SER A 45 5.03 0.76 -3.40
N LEU A 46 5.43 0.37 -4.62
CA LEU A 46 6.60 -0.47 -4.87
C LEU A 46 7.67 0.34 -5.59
N VAL A 47 8.83 0.51 -4.98
CA VAL A 47 9.92 1.33 -5.53
C VAL A 47 11.18 0.49 -5.71
N GLY A 48 11.75 0.54 -6.91
CA GLY A 48 12.99 -0.17 -7.23
C GLY A 48 13.35 -0.11 -8.70
N ASN A 49 14.62 -0.35 -8.98
CA ASN A 49 15.16 -0.33 -10.35
C ASN A 49 14.42 -1.30 -11.30
N PRO A 50 14.55 -1.13 -12.62
CA PRO A 50 14.06 -2.08 -13.60
C PRO A 50 14.57 -3.50 -13.30
N GLY A 51 13.68 -4.49 -13.38
CA GLY A 51 14.01 -5.90 -13.10
C GLY A 51 14.33 -6.20 -11.64
N SER A 52 13.93 -5.35 -10.68
CA SER A 52 14.06 -5.64 -9.25
C SER A 52 13.04 -6.67 -8.75
N GLY A 53 11.94 -6.90 -9.48
CA GLY A 53 10.91 -7.87 -9.14
C GLY A 53 9.60 -7.24 -8.63
N LYS A 54 9.34 -5.95 -8.91
CA LYS A 54 8.11 -5.25 -8.50
C LYS A 54 6.85 -5.98 -8.99
N SER A 55 6.74 -6.20 -10.29
CA SER A 55 5.60 -6.88 -10.89
C SER A 55 5.49 -8.34 -10.42
N THR A 56 6.62 -9.02 -10.25
CA THR A 56 6.63 -10.39 -9.68
C THR A 56 6.02 -10.43 -8.27
N ILE A 57 6.28 -9.43 -7.44
CA ILE A 57 5.70 -9.31 -6.11
C ILE A 57 4.18 -9.08 -6.19
N ILE A 58 3.73 -8.17 -7.06
CA ILE A 58 2.31 -7.90 -7.26
C ILE A 58 1.60 -9.17 -7.77
N LYS A 59 2.20 -9.87 -8.73
CA LYS A 59 1.69 -11.15 -9.25
C LYS A 59 1.51 -12.19 -8.15
N ASN A 60 2.52 -12.37 -7.31
CA ASN A 60 2.44 -13.27 -6.15
C ASN A 60 1.34 -12.85 -5.17
N HIS A 61 1.14 -11.55 -4.96
CA HIS A 61 0.06 -11.05 -4.14
C HIS A 61 -1.32 -11.39 -4.72
N ILE A 62 -1.52 -11.22 -6.03
CA ILE A 62 -2.78 -11.54 -6.71
C ILE A 62 -3.09 -13.04 -6.59
N ILE A 63 -2.13 -13.88 -6.95
CA ILE A 63 -2.30 -15.36 -6.98
C ILE A 63 -2.60 -15.91 -5.57
N ARG A 64 -2.06 -15.27 -4.53
CA ARG A 64 -2.18 -15.72 -3.14
C ARG A 64 -3.28 -15.01 -2.36
N ALA A 65 -3.99 -14.06 -2.97
CA ALA A 65 -5.07 -13.34 -2.33
C ALA A 65 -6.20 -14.27 -1.91
N ASN A 66 -6.68 -14.11 -0.67
CA ASN A 66 -7.80 -14.90 -0.13
C ASN A 66 -8.78 -13.98 0.63
N PRO A 67 -10.00 -13.78 0.13
CA PRO A 67 -10.55 -14.28 -1.13
C PRO A 67 -9.83 -13.69 -2.35
N PRO A 68 -9.89 -14.33 -3.53
CA PRO A 68 -9.24 -13.84 -4.74
C PRO A 68 -9.82 -12.49 -5.20
N TYR A 69 -9.06 -11.77 -6.02
CA TYR A 69 -9.58 -10.59 -6.71
C TYR A 69 -10.59 -11.01 -7.77
N GLU A 70 -11.70 -10.30 -7.82
CA GLU A 70 -12.74 -10.50 -8.83
C GLU A 70 -12.39 -9.77 -10.12
N LYS A 71 -11.63 -8.66 -10.00
CA LYS A 71 -11.14 -7.90 -11.14
C LYS A 71 -9.78 -7.28 -10.84
N VAL A 72 -8.88 -7.34 -11.84
CA VAL A 72 -7.58 -6.66 -11.84
C VAL A 72 -7.54 -5.71 -13.02
N ILE A 73 -7.22 -4.45 -12.79
CA ILE A 73 -7.00 -3.46 -13.85
C ILE A 73 -5.54 -3.05 -13.81
N VAL A 74 -4.87 -3.15 -14.96
CA VAL A 74 -3.48 -2.73 -15.13
C VAL A 74 -3.45 -1.47 -16.00
N CYS A 75 -3.07 -0.36 -15.40
CA CYS A 75 -2.86 0.90 -16.09
C CYS A 75 -1.40 1.00 -16.49
N HIS A 76 -1.11 0.89 -17.78
CA HIS A 76 0.23 0.88 -18.35
C HIS A 76 0.26 1.71 -19.64
N TYR A 77 1.36 2.44 -19.91
CA TYR A 77 1.47 3.27 -21.11
C TYR A 77 1.36 2.48 -22.42
N ASP A 78 1.75 1.21 -22.41
CA ASP A 78 1.64 0.25 -23.50
C ASP A 78 0.68 -0.89 -23.10
N ALA A 79 -0.60 -0.56 -23.02
CA ALA A 79 -1.63 -1.50 -22.58
C ALA A 79 -1.83 -2.66 -23.54
N GLU A 80 -1.59 -2.47 -24.86
CA GLU A 80 -1.74 -3.51 -25.89
C GLU A 80 -0.56 -4.47 -25.93
N GLY A 81 0.65 -3.99 -25.59
CA GLY A 81 1.88 -4.78 -25.65
C GLY A 81 2.23 -5.52 -24.36
N THR A 82 1.60 -5.16 -23.23
CA THR A 82 1.91 -5.78 -21.95
C THR A 82 1.05 -7.02 -21.69
N THR A 83 1.67 -8.11 -21.22
CA THR A 83 1.02 -9.39 -20.93
C THR A 83 1.44 -9.96 -19.57
N GLU A 84 2.08 -9.13 -18.73
CA GLU A 84 2.75 -9.59 -17.52
C GLU A 84 1.81 -10.25 -16.51
N PHE A 85 0.53 -9.84 -16.49
CA PHE A 85 -0.46 -10.33 -15.52
C PHE A 85 -1.53 -11.24 -16.13
N ASP A 86 -1.39 -11.71 -17.39
CA ASP A 86 -2.43 -12.50 -18.09
C ASP A 86 -2.82 -13.78 -17.37
N ASP A 87 -1.92 -14.38 -16.60
CA ASP A 87 -2.17 -15.57 -15.81
C ASP A 87 -2.74 -15.30 -14.40
N CYS A 88 -3.12 -14.06 -14.11
CA CYS A 88 -3.61 -13.65 -12.79
C CYS A 88 -5.15 -13.57 -12.67
N GLY A 89 -5.91 -14.12 -13.63
CA GLY A 89 -7.37 -14.13 -13.62
C GLY A 89 -7.99 -13.12 -14.58
N ASP A 90 -9.08 -12.45 -14.18
CA ASP A 90 -9.73 -11.41 -15.01
C ASP A 90 -8.94 -10.11 -14.95
N VAL A 91 -8.09 -9.90 -15.96
CA VAL A 91 -7.19 -8.76 -16.06
C VAL A 91 -7.58 -7.88 -17.25
N GLU A 92 -7.80 -6.60 -16.98
CA GLU A 92 -8.05 -5.57 -17.99
C GLU A 92 -6.87 -4.62 -18.06
N TYR A 93 -6.33 -4.38 -19.26
CA TYR A 93 -5.26 -3.41 -19.49
C TYR A 93 -5.81 -2.10 -20.05
N ILE A 94 -5.38 -0.98 -19.49
CA ILE A 94 -5.79 0.37 -19.91
C ILE A 94 -4.58 1.30 -20.02
N ASP A 95 -4.63 2.25 -20.94
CA ASP A 95 -3.54 3.22 -21.22
C ASP A 95 -3.66 4.54 -20.46
N LYS A 96 -4.74 4.72 -19.70
CA LYS A 96 -5.07 5.99 -19.00
C LYS A 96 -5.44 5.74 -17.54
N ILE A 97 -5.22 6.76 -16.71
CA ILE A 97 -5.73 6.76 -15.34
C ILE A 97 -7.26 6.71 -15.36
N PRO A 98 -7.89 5.68 -14.78
CA PRO A 98 -9.32 5.50 -14.87
C PRO A 98 -10.10 6.60 -14.15
N ASN A 99 -11.33 6.84 -14.60
CA ASN A 99 -12.22 7.79 -13.95
C ASN A 99 -12.65 7.27 -12.57
N PRO A 100 -12.35 7.97 -11.48
CA PRO A 100 -12.69 7.53 -10.12
C PRO A 100 -14.19 7.42 -9.85
N LYS A 101 -15.04 8.01 -10.70
CA LYS A 101 -16.51 7.90 -10.59
C LYS A 101 -17.05 6.62 -11.23
N GLU A 102 -16.33 6.05 -12.16
CA GLU A 102 -16.76 4.90 -12.96
C GLU A 102 -16.10 3.59 -12.51
N ILE A 103 -14.93 3.69 -11.88
CA ILE A 103 -14.23 2.52 -11.39
C ILE A 103 -15.03 1.82 -10.29
N ASN A 104 -15.14 0.51 -10.40
CA ASN A 104 -15.75 -0.38 -9.42
C ASN A 104 -17.16 0.02 -8.96
N PRO A 105 -18.15 0.16 -9.88
CA PRO A 105 -19.51 0.55 -9.53
C PRO A 105 -20.17 -0.49 -8.62
N ASP A 106 -19.85 -1.78 -8.83
CA ASP A 106 -20.46 -2.91 -8.14
C ASP A 106 -19.74 -3.28 -6.83
N LYS A 107 -18.73 -2.51 -6.46
CA LYS A 107 -17.93 -2.71 -5.25
C LYS A 107 -17.33 -4.13 -5.12
N GLN A 108 -16.88 -4.67 -6.23
CA GLN A 108 -16.18 -5.94 -6.31
C GLN A 108 -14.81 -5.87 -5.60
N LYS A 109 -14.23 -7.01 -5.27
CA LYS A 109 -12.85 -7.06 -4.81
C LYS A 109 -11.89 -6.79 -5.96
N MET A 110 -11.47 -5.53 -6.07
CA MET A 110 -10.73 -5.02 -7.21
C MET A 110 -9.32 -4.57 -6.81
N LEU A 111 -8.36 -4.86 -7.70
CA LEU A 111 -7.00 -4.32 -7.65
C LEU A 111 -6.75 -3.46 -8.89
N LEU A 112 -6.38 -2.20 -8.69
CA LEU A 112 -5.84 -1.32 -9.72
C LEU A 112 -4.32 -1.30 -9.59
N ILE A 113 -3.61 -1.68 -10.64
CA ILE A 113 -2.16 -1.60 -10.74
C ILE A 113 -1.83 -0.43 -11.67
N ILE A 114 -0.95 0.47 -11.23
CA ILE A 114 -0.43 1.56 -12.04
C ILE A 114 1.06 1.31 -12.20
N GLU A 115 1.45 0.87 -13.40
CA GLU A 115 2.78 0.36 -13.68
C GLU A 115 3.48 1.15 -14.78
N ASP A 116 4.77 1.45 -14.52
CA ASP A 116 5.67 2.13 -15.47
C ASP A 116 5.14 3.45 -16.07
N MET A 117 4.23 4.11 -15.37
CA MET A 117 3.77 5.46 -15.72
C MET A 117 4.54 6.53 -14.97
N ASN A 118 5.04 7.53 -15.70
CA ASN A 118 5.63 8.71 -15.06
C ASN A 118 4.53 9.63 -14.50
N LEU A 119 4.17 9.41 -13.25
CA LEU A 119 3.07 10.12 -12.59
C LEU A 119 3.38 11.59 -12.30
N ALA A 120 4.67 11.97 -12.31
CA ALA A 120 5.06 13.37 -12.13
C ALA A 120 4.68 14.23 -13.36
N THR A 121 4.66 13.63 -14.55
CA THR A 121 4.42 14.31 -15.84
C THR A 121 2.99 14.16 -16.36
N LEU A 122 2.11 13.46 -15.65
CA LEU A 122 0.72 13.26 -16.05
C LEU A 122 0.00 14.60 -16.36
N PRO A 123 -0.94 14.62 -17.32
CA PRO A 123 -1.86 15.72 -17.54
C PRO A 123 -2.60 16.10 -16.24
N LYS A 124 -3.04 17.36 -16.16
CA LYS A 124 -3.74 17.86 -14.96
C LYS A 124 -4.95 17.00 -14.59
N GLN A 125 -5.76 16.60 -15.58
CA GLN A 125 -6.94 15.78 -15.36
C GLN A 125 -6.58 14.40 -14.77
N ASP A 126 -5.54 13.75 -15.28
CA ASP A 126 -5.09 12.45 -14.78
C ASP A 126 -4.52 12.56 -13.37
N LYS A 127 -3.83 13.65 -13.04
CA LYS A 127 -3.40 13.93 -11.66
C LYS A 127 -4.60 14.11 -10.72
N GLU A 128 -5.65 14.78 -11.16
CA GLU A 128 -6.89 14.92 -10.38
C GLU A 128 -7.60 13.57 -10.20
N ASN A 129 -7.68 12.77 -11.26
CA ASN A 129 -8.22 11.41 -11.21
C ASN A 129 -7.42 10.54 -10.25
N LEU A 130 -6.09 10.55 -10.36
CA LEU A 130 -5.20 9.81 -9.47
C LEU A 130 -5.43 10.18 -7.99
N ASN A 131 -5.49 11.48 -7.70
CA ASN A 131 -5.76 11.95 -6.33
C ASN A 131 -7.10 11.45 -5.80
N ARG A 132 -8.14 11.42 -6.63
CA ARG A 132 -9.46 10.92 -6.26
C ARG A 132 -9.51 9.39 -6.15
N LEU A 133 -8.72 8.68 -6.95
CA LEU A 133 -8.55 7.22 -6.82
C LEU A 133 -7.97 6.87 -5.46
N PHE A 134 -6.88 7.50 -5.07
CA PHE A 134 -6.24 7.26 -3.79
C PHE A 134 -7.04 7.76 -2.58
N GLY A 135 -7.66 8.93 -2.69
CA GLY A 135 -8.37 9.56 -1.57
C GLY A 135 -9.82 9.08 -1.42
N TYR A 136 -10.51 8.79 -2.52
CA TYR A 136 -11.94 8.46 -2.50
C TYR A 136 -12.24 7.03 -2.95
N ALA A 137 -11.85 6.65 -4.17
CA ALA A 137 -12.25 5.36 -4.73
C ALA A 137 -11.66 4.19 -3.92
N SER A 138 -10.44 4.31 -3.42
CA SER A 138 -9.84 3.29 -2.56
C SER A 138 -10.72 3.01 -1.34
N SER A 139 -11.14 4.04 -0.60
CA SER A 139 -11.90 3.86 0.64
C SER A 139 -13.41 3.69 0.45
N HIS A 140 -14.02 4.38 -0.54
CA HIS A 140 -15.48 4.38 -0.70
C HIS A 140 -16.00 3.38 -1.74
N ARG A 141 -15.13 2.94 -2.65
CA ARG A 141 -15.46 1.96 -3.69
C ARG A 141 -14.71 0.63 -3.55
N GLY A 142 -13.93 0.45 -2.50
CA GLY A 142 -13.22 -0.79 -2.23
C GLY A 142 -12.14 -1.13 -3.25
N VAL A 143 -11.46 -0.13 -3.82
CA VAL A 143 -10.38 -0.35 -4.79
C VAL A 143 -9.05 -0.41 -4.07
N SER A 144 -8.39 -1.57 -4.08
CA SER A 144 -6.99 -1.66 -3.71
C SER A 144 -6.12 -1.11 -4.83
N ILE A 145 -5.08 -0.36 -4.50
CA ILE A 145 -4.22 0.29 -5.50
C ILE A 145 -2.77 -0.11 -5.23
N ALA A 146 -2.10 -0.63 -6.26
CA ALA A 146 -0.66 -0.83 -6.30
C ALA A 146 -0.04 0.11 -7.34
N ILE A 147 1.05 0.77 -6.97
CA ILE A 147 1.76 1.69 -7.85
C ILE A 147 3.23 1.31 -7.89
N THR A 148 3.78 1.12 -9.08
CA THR A 148 5.21 0.86 -9.26
C THR A 148 5.95 2.10 -9.71
N ALA A 149 7.18 2.27 -9.25
CA ALA A 149 8.07 3.34 -9.67
C ALA A 149 9.53 2.91 -9.62
N GLN A 150 10.35 3.55 -10.44
CA GLN A 150 11.81 3.33 -10.37
C GLN A 150 12.43 4.15 -9.26
N ASN A 151 11.97 5.38 -9.08
CA ASN A 151 12.40 6.27 -8.00
C ASN A 151 11.20 6.73 -7.17
N PRO A 152 11.39 7.02 -5.88
CA PRO A 152 10.31 7.55 -5.04
C PRO A 152 9.72 8.87 -5.54
N THR A 153 10.51 9.66 -6.27
CA THR A 153 10.12 10.96 -6.84
C THR A 153 9.18 10.84 -8.05
N ASP A 154 9.17 9.69 -8.73
CA ASP A 154 8.30 9.45 -9.89
C ASP A 154 6.83 9.33 -9.47
N ILE A 155 6.58 8.99 -8.21
CA ILE A 155 5.22 8.99 -7.63
C ILE A 155 4.87 10.40 -7.17
N CYS A 156 3.77 10.94 -7.65
CA CYS A 156 3.31 12.27 -7.25
C CYS A 156 3.12 12.37 -5.72
N VAL A 157 3.37 13.56 -5.17
CA VAL A 157 3.38 13.79 -3.72
C VAL A 157 2.07 13.34 -3.05
N ALA A 158 0.94 13.58 -3.69
CA ALA A 158 -0.37 13.24 -3.13
C ALA A 158 -0.57 11.73 -3.02
N ALA A 159 -0.30 10.96 -4.09
CA ALA A 159 -0.39 9.50 -4.07
C ALA A 159 0.56 8.91 -3.01
N ARG A 160 1.81 9.36 -2.99
CA ARG A 160 2.83 8.94 -2.02
C ARG A 160 2.43 9.19 -0.55
N ARG A 161 1.72 10.30 -0.29
CA ARG A 161 1.20 10.62 1.05
C ARG A 161 0.05 9.71 1.49
N MET A 162 -0.71 9.19 0.53
CA MET A 162 -1.86 8.36 0.79
C MET A 162 -1.54 6.86 0.81
N CYS A 163 -0.35 6.44 0.38
CA CYS A 163 0.09 5.05 0.51
C CYS A 163 0.19 4.66 1.99
N ASN A 164 -0.29 3.46 2.29
CA ASN A 164 -0.21 2.85 3.62
C ASN A 164 0.64 1.56 3.64
N ILE A 165 1.10 1.11 2.46
CA ILE A 165 2.06 0.02 2.33
C ILE A 165 3.18 0.45 1.39
N PHE A 166 4.42 0.15 1.77
CA PHE A 166 5.61 0.48 1.01
C PHE A 166 6.49 -0.76 0.86
N THR A 167 6.78 -1.17 -0.37
CA THR A 167 7.80 -2.16 -0.67
C THR A 167 8.94 -1.47 -1.41
N ILE A 168 10.12 -1.53 -0.83
CA ILE A 168 11.28 -0.78 -1.28
C ILE A 168 12.41 -1.77 -1.54
N PHE A 169 12.78 -1.88 -2.81
CA PHE A 169 13.93 -2.66 -3.24
C PHE A 169 15.22 -1.90 -3.03
N LYS A 170 16.34 -2.56 -3.22
CA LYS A 170 17.65 -1.90 -3.16
C LYS A 170 17.72 -0.77 -4.19
N ILE A 171 17.74 0.46 -3.73
CA ILE A 171 17.91 1.67 -4.55
C ILE A 171 19.18 2.41 -4.12
N PRO A 172 19.95 2.96 -5.08
CA PRO A 172 21.16 3.71 -4.76
C PRO A 172 20.88 5.13 -4.24
N ASP A 173 19.68 5.66 -4.47
CA ASP A 173 19.29 7.03 -4.08
C ASP A 173 18.98 7.11 -2.58
N LEU A 174 19.96 7.55 -1.81
CA LEU A 174 19.83 7.76 -0.37
C LEU A 174 18.80 8.86 -0.02
N ASN A 175 18.67 9.91 -0.84
CA ASN A 175 17.70 10.99 -0.59
C ASN A 175 16.28 10.48 -0.78
N GLY A 176 16.02 9.71 -1.84
CA GLY A 176 14.76 9.04 -2.06
C GLY A 176 14.40 8.08 -0.93
N LEU A 177 15.38 7.33 -0.44
CA LEU A 177 15.24 6.44 0.70
C LEU A 177 14.84 7.22 1.97
N MET A 178 15.53 8.32 2.28
CA MET A 178 15.20 9.16 3.44
C MET A 178 13.84 9.82 3.33
N MET A 179 13.40 10.15 2.12
CA MET A 179 12.06 10.66 1.89
C MET A 179 10.99 9.60 2.21
N LEU A 180 11.22 8.34 1.88
CA LEU A 180 10.32 7.24 2.23
C LEU A 180 10.36 6.96 3.74
N ALA A 181 11.51 6.97 4.38
CA ALA A 181 11.65 6.82 5.82
C ALA A 181 10.75 7.81 6.58
N SER A 182 10.75 9.09 6.16
CA SER A 182 9.90 10.11 6.77
C SER A 182 8.38 9.86 6.63
N ARG A 183 7.97 8.94 5.74
CA ARG A 183 6.57 8.54 5.54
C ARG A 183 6.16 7.34 6.37
N THR A 184 7.12 6.50 6.71
CA THR A 184 6.88 5.26 7.43
C THR A 184 6.91 5.41 8.96
N GLY A 185 7.33 6.59 9.45
CA GLY A 185 7.41 6.87 10.88
C GLY A 185 8.66 6.30 11.57
N TYR A 186 9.50 5.57 10.85
CA TYR A 186 10.77 5.09 11.39
C TYR A 186 11.81 6.21 11.46
N LYS A 187 12.72 6.13 12.43
CA LYS A 187 13.91 7.00 12.46
C LYS A 187 14.77 6.71 11.23
N LYS A 188 15.45 7.72 10.73
CA LYS A 188 16.29 7.59 9.52
C LYS A 188 17.39 6.56 9.68
N GLU A 189 17.98 6.52 10.85
CA GLU A 189 19.05 5.61 11.21
C GLU A 189 18.58 4.15 11.17
N ASP A 190 17.45 3.85 11.81
CA ASP A 190 16.84 2.51 11.81
C ASP A 190 16.46 2.09 10.39
N PHE A 191 15.94 3.03 9.59
CA PHE A 191 15.56 2.76 8.22
C PHE A 191 16.76 2.38 7.34
N VAL A 192 17.91 3.04 7.54
CA VAL A 192 19.15 2.67 6.85
C VAL A 192 19.62 1.28 7.27
N GLU A 193 19.51 0.93 8.55
CA GLU A 193 19.88 -0.40 9.03
C GLU A 193 19.01 -1.50 8.39
N PHE A 194 17.71 -1.29 8.25
CA PHE A 194 16.84 -2.23 7.54
C PHE A 194 17.31 -2.45 6.10
N PHE A 195 17.74 -1.38 5.44
CA PHE A 195 18.24 -1.46 4.07
C PHE A 195 19.58 -2.18 3.92
N LYS A 196 20.38 -2.28 4.95
CA LYS A 196 21.61 -3.11 4.94
C LYS A 196 21.29 -4.60 4.76
N LEU A 197 20.06 -5.04 5.07
CA LEU A 197 19.60 -6.39 4.79
C LEU A 197 19.45 -6.66 3.28
N CYS A 198 19.17 -5.61 2.48
CA CYS A 198 18.99 -5.73 1.04
C CYS A 198 20.35 -5.81 0.32
N GLN A 199 20.92 -7.01 0.24
CA GLN A 199 22.22 -7.24 -0.41
C GLN A 199 22.07 -7.66 -1.87
N ARG A 200 21.02 -8.43 -2.17
CA ARG A 200 20.75 -8.97 -3.52
C ARG A 200 19.80 -8.06 -4.30
N ARG A 201 19.76 -8.24 -5.62
CA ARG A 201 18.94 -7.43 -6.54
C ARG A 201 17.44 -7.45 -6.19
N HIS A 202 16.92 -8.60 -5.74
CA HIS A 202 15.51 -8.79 -5.45
C HIS A 202 15.14 -8.63 -3.98
N ASP A 203 16.13 -8.36 -3.13
CA ASP A 203 15.86 -8.09 -1.72
C ASP A 203 15.08 -6.79 -1.58
N ASN A 204 14.11 -6.81 -0.68
CA ASN A 204 13.23 -5.69 -0.42
C ASN A 204 12.82 -5.63 1.05
N ILE A 205 12.48 -4.43 1.48
CA ILE A 205 11.83 -4.15 2.76
C ILE A 205 10.40 -3.76 2.47
N THR A 206 9.46 -4.39 3.13
CA THR A 206 8.04 -4.00 3.10
C THR A 206 7.61 -3.47 4.45
N ILE A 207 7.01 -2.29 4.42
CA ILE A 207 6.46 -1.60 5.58
C ILE A 207 4.96 -1.47 5.39
N ASP A 208 4.22 -2.03 6.32
CA ASP A 208 2.76 -2.05 6.34
C ASP A 208 2.26 -1.17 7.49
N LEU A 209 1.75 -0.01 7.15
CA LEU A 209 1.22 0.99 8.08
C LEU A 209 -0.28 0.83 8.33
N THR A 210 -0.86 -0.27 7.87
CA THR A 210 -2.28 -0.53 8.12
C THR A 210 -2.50 -0.94 9.56
N ASP A 211 -3.64 -0.54 10.14
CA ASP A 211 -3.98 -0.89 11.50
C ASP A 211 -4.02 -2.41 11.68
N GLN A 212 -3.48 -2.88 12.81
CA GLN A 212 -3.45 -4.28 13.19
C GLN A 212 -2.73 -5.19 12.19
N SER A 213 -1.78 -4.66 11.42
CA SER A 213 -0.93 -5.51 10.59
C SER A 213 -0.19 -6.55 11.45
N PRO A 214 -0.32 -7.86 11.13
CA PRO A 214 0.36 -8.91 11.89
C PRO A 214 1.89 -8.88 11.69
N MET A 215 2.36 -8.26 10.61
CA MET A 215 3.77 -8.10 10.30
C MET A 215 4.02 -6.72 9.69
N PRO A 216 4.16 -5.67 10.51
CA PRO A 216 4.28 -4.30 10.02
C PRO A 216 5.61 -4.03 9.30
N LEU A 217 6.65 -4.78 9.60
CA LEU A 217 7.95 -4.66 8.96
C LEU A 217 8.44 -6.04 8.49
N ARG A 218 8.76 -6.17 7.20
CA ARG A 218 9.08 -7.45 6.56
C ARG A 218 10.31 -7.35 5.68
N PHE A 219 11.13 -8.38 5.70
CA PHE A 219 12.17 -8.62 4.69
C PHE A 219 11.65 -9.63 3.67
N ASN A 220 11.79 -9.32 2.39
CA ASN A 220 11.31 -10.15 1.28
C ASN A 220 9.86 -10.61 1.45
N LEU A 221 8.97 -9.72 1.91
CA LEU A 221 7.54 -9.88 2.15
C LEU A 221 7.12 -10.89 3.22
N PHE A 222 7.90 -11.94 3.43
CA PHE A 222 7.50 -13.11 4.23
C PHE A 222 8.15 -13.15 5.59
N ASN A 223 9.31 -12.50 5.75
CA ASN A 223 10.10 -12.60 6.95
C ASN A 223 9.88 -11.35 7.81
N GLU A 224 9.23 -11.51 8.96
CA GLU A 224 9.07 -10.43 9.92
C GLU A 224 10.44 -9.96 10.43
N ILE A 225 10.65 -8.65 10.42
CA ILE A 225 11.79 -8.02 11.09
C ILE A 225 11.31 -7.55 12.46
N LYS A 226 11.79 -8.18 13.51
CA LYS A 226 11.54 -7.75 14.88
C LYS A 226 12.62 -6.74 15.28
N GLN A 227 12.20 -5.57 15.70
CA GLN A 227 13.10 -4.65 16.40
C GLN A 227 13.46 -5.30 17.76
N LYS A 228 14.73 -5.23 18.15
CA LYS A 228 15.08 -5.53 19.52
C LYS A 228 14.35 -4.52 20.40
N GLU A 229 13.54 -4.98 21.33
CA GLU A 229 13.10 -4.14 22.43
C GLU A 229 14.38 -3.69 23.15
N ASP A 230 14.55 -2.36 23.25
CA ASP A 230 15.58 -1.83 24.14
C ASP A 230 15.22 -2.39 25.52
N SER A 231 15.96 -3.42 25.95
CA SER A 231 15.87 -3.89 27.33
C SER A 231 16.26 -2.69 28.18
N ASP A 232 15.31 -2.13 28.89
CA ASP A 232 15.54 -1.11 29.88
C ASP A 232 16.71 -1.59 30.73
N GLU A 233 17.86 -0.96 30.55
CA GLU A 233 18.97 -1.10 31.47
C GLU A 233 18.49 -0.43 32.77
N GLU A 234 18.18 -1.30 33.77
CA GLU A 234 18.05 -0.88 35.17
C GLU A 234 19.37 -0.33 35.70
#